data_0da60a4bfb90429390ba94994fd7973a
#
_entry.id   0da60a4bfb90429390ba94994fd7973a
#
_cell.length_a   1.000
_cell.length_b   1.000
_cell.length_c   1.000
_cell.angle_alpha   90.00
_cell.angle_beta   90.00
_cell.angle_gamma   90.00
#
_symmetry.space_group_name_H-M   'P 1'
#
loop_
_entity.id
_entity.type
_entity.pdbx_description
1 polymer ?
#
loop_
_entity_poly.entity_id
_entity_poly.type
_entity_poly.pdbx_seq_one_letter_code
_entity_poly.pdbx_strand_id
1 'polypeptide(L)'
;MFSFFERLVPAYPNDAVKPWPDKLLPFLWACTKGLRPHLLLMTLMAASIGAFEALLFAFLGRIVDWLAAVQPAQLWQVHGNTLMWLGIALAASMVLTLLWALLRFNTMAGNFPMRLRWQFHRLLLGQSMSFYQDEFAGRISAKLMQTSLAVRDVWMIGADILIYVLVYFATLIGALAGFDAWLLVPFLCWLGLYLVSLP
;
A
#
# COMPACT_ATOMS: atom_id res chain seq x y z
N MET A 1 9.78 6.26 -21.00
CA MET A 1 9.66 7.23 -19.90
C MET A 1 9.58 6.54 -18.53
N PHE A 2 8.94 5.38 -18.39
CA PHE A 2 8.81 4.66 -17.11
C PHE A 2 9.90 3.60 -16.84
N SER A 3 10.86 3.43 -17.76
CA SER A 3 11.93 2.43 -17.66
C SER A 3 12.81 2.55 -16.39
N PHE A 4 12.86 3.73 -15.78
CA PHE A 4 13.55 3.93 -14.50
C PHE A 4 12.86 3.13 -13.39
N PHE A 5 11.53 3.23 -13.27
CA PHE A 5 10.75 2.50 -12.24
C PHE A 5 10.77 0.98 -12.47
N GLU A 6 10.77 0.53 -13.71
CA GLU A 6 10.88 -0.89 -14.05
C GLU A 6 12.25 -1.48 -13.64
N ARG A 7 13.32 -0.68 -13.69
CA ARG A 7 14.68 -1.12 -13.33
C ARG A 7 14.96 -1.12 -11.84
N LEU A 8 14.13 -0.48 -11.01
CA LEU A 8 14.32 -0.43 -9.55
C LEU A 8 14.33 -1.83 -8.92
N VAL A 9 13.53 -2.75 -9.47
CA VAL A 9 13.47 -4.14 -9.02
C VAL A 9 13.80 -5.06 -10.19
N PRO A 10 14.94 -5.77 -10.15
CA PRO A 10 15.27 -6.73 -11.18
C PRO A 10 14.32 -7.93 -11.12
N ALA A 11 13.63 -8.20 -12.24
CA ALA A 11 12.74 -9.36 -12.38
C ALA A 11 13.52 -10.70 -12.38
N TYR A 12 14.78 -10.68 -12.81
CA TYR A 12 15.64 -11.87 -12.98
C TYR A 12 16.94 -11.72 -12.17
N PRO A 13 16.90 -11.83 -10.84
CA PRO A 13 18.09 -11.73 -10.01
C PRO A 13 18.98 -12.97 -10.17
N ASN A 14 20.30 -12.76 -10.12
CA ASN A 14 21.30 -13.83 -10.13
C ASN A 14 21.63 -14.37 -8.73
N ASP A 15 20.80 -14.08 -7.74
CA ASP A 15 21.01 -14.55 -6.36
C ASP A 15 21.06 -16.08 -6.29
N ALA A 16 21.86 -16.62 -5.37
CA ALA A 16 21.88 -18.06 -5.12
C ALA A 16 20.49 -18.53 -4.66
N VAL A 17 20.02 -19.62 -5.27
CA VAL A 17 18.76 -20.27 -4.87
C VAL A 17 18.98 -20.94 -3.52
N LYS A 18 18.28 -20.44 -2.49
CA LYS A 18 18.26 -21.07 -1.17
C LYS A 18 16.95 -21.85 -1.00
N PRO A 19 16.96 -22.92 -0.22
CA PRO A 19 15.72 -23.61 0.14
C PRO A 19 14.77 -22.61 0.84
N TRP A 20 13.49 -22.70 0.52
CA TRP A 20 12.46 -21.87 1.12
C TRP A 20 12.03 -22.42 2.47
N PRO A 21 11.67 -21.58 3.43
CA PRO A 21 11.13 -22.03 4.71
C PRO A 21 9.79 -22.79 4.54
N ASP A 22 9.58 -23.83 5.34
CA ASP A 22 8.36 -24.65 5.30
C ASP A 22 7.14 -23.96 5.92
N LYS A 23 7.35 -22.99 6.84
CA LYS A 23 6.28 -22.26 7.51
C LYS A 23 5.85 -21.05 6.68
N LEU A 24 4.54 -20.78 6.63
CA LEU A 24 3.93 -19.74 5.81
C LEU A 24 4.53 -18.32 6.05
N LEU A 25 4.58 -17.87 7.30
CA LEU A 25 5.06 -16.50 7.61
C LEU A 25 6.55 -16.31 7.26
N PRO A 26 7.48 -17.21 7.66
CA PRO A 26 8.87 -17.14 7.20
C PRO A 26 9.01 -17.23 5.68
N PHE A 27 8.19 -18.04 5.00
CA PHE A 27 8.17 -18.13 3.54
C PHE A 27 7.76 -16.77 2.91
N LEU A 28 6.64 -16.20 3.34
CA LEU A 28 6.21 -14.88 2.87
C LEU A 28 7.28 -13.80 3.09
N TRP A 29 7.94 -13.82 4.26
CA TRP A 29 9.04 -12.91 4.56
C TRP A 29 10.28 -13.14 3.69
N ALA A 30 10.60 -14.39 3.39
CA ALA A 30 11.70 -14.72 2.49
C ALA A 30 11.45 -14.24 1.05
N CYS A 31 10.19 -14.30 0.60
CA CYS A 31 9.77 -13.81 -0.72
C CYS A 31 10.01 -12.30 -0.92
N THR A 32 10.08 -11.51 0.14
CA THR A 32 10.35 -10.06 0.07
C THR A 32 11.83 -9.71 0.00
N LYS A 33 12.72 -10.69 0.03
CA LYS A 33 14.16 -10.42 0.02
C LYS A 33 14.57 -9.62 -1.23
N GLY A 34 15.22 -8.46 -1.00
CA GLY A 34 15.59 -7.51 -2.05
C GLY A 34 14.46 -6.57 -2.50
N LEU A 35 13.22 -6.76 -1.99
CA LEU A 35 12.06 -5.90 -2.27
C LEU A 35 11.67 -5.03 -1.06
N ARG A 36 12.18 -5.36 0.13
CA ARG A 36 11.83 -4.72 1.41
C ARG A 36 11.88 -3.20 1.39
N PRO A 37 12.94 -2.54 0.85
CA PRO A 37 12.99 -1.09 0.83
C PRO A 37 11.89 -0.48 -0.05
N HIS A 38 11.54 -1.12 -1.16
CA HIS A 38 10.48 -0.67 -2.05
C HIS A 38 9.09 -0.88 -1.43
N LEU A 39 8.87 -2.02 -0.74
CA LEU A 39 7.65 -2.27 0.03
C LEU A 39 7.51 -1.24 1.15
N LEU A 40 8.56 -0.98 1.92
CA LEU A 40 8.55 0.01 2.99
C LEU A 40 8.23 1.42 2.44
N LEU A 41 8.89 1.82 1.34
CA LEU A 41 8.62 3.11 0.71
C LEU A 41 7.16 3.22 0.27
N MET A 42 6.63 2.18 -0.40
CA MET A 42 5.23 2.14 -0.84
C MET A 42 4.27 2.24 0.36
N THR A 43 4.54 1.52 1.45
CA THR A 43 3.76 1.57 2.70
C THR A 43 3.77 2.96 3.33
N LEU A 44 4.93 3.61 3.39
CA LEU A 44 5.05 4.97 3.94
C LEU A 44 4.30 5.99 3.08
N MET A 45 4.37 5.87 1.76
CA MET A 45 3.62 6.73 0.84
C MET A 45 2.10 6.52 1.01
N ALA A 46 1.63 5.26 1.08
CA ALA A 46 0.23 4.93 1.31
C ALA A 46 -0.28 5.48 2.65
N ALA A 47 0.51 5.33 3.72
CA ALA A 47 0.20 5.88 5.03
C ALA A 47 0.11 7.41 5.01
N SER A 48 1.04 8.07 4.32
CA SER A 48 1.04 9.54 4.19
C SER A 48 -0.16 10.05 3.41
N ILE A 49 -0.55 9.34 2.32
CA ILE A 49 -1.75 9.67 1.54
C ILE A 49 -3.00 9.51 2.42
N GLY A 50 -3.15 8.39 3.13
CA GLY A 50 -4.29 8.14 4.00
C GLY A 50 -4.43 9.17 5.12
N ALA A 51 -3.32 9.53 5.78
CA ALA A 51 -3.32 10.58 6.79
C ALA A 51 -3.71 11.95 6.21
N PHE A 52 -3.15 12.30 5.06
CA PHE A 52 -3.45 13.56 4.39
C PHE A 52 -4.92 13.66 3.99
N GLU A 53 -5.50 12.62 3.39
CA GLU A 53 -6.91 12.60 2.99
C GLU A 53 -7.85 12.74 4.21
N ALA A 54 -7.55 12.06 5.33
CA ALA A 54 -8.32 12.21 6.56
C ALA A 54 -8.25 13.65 7.13
N LEU A 55 -7.06 14.26 7.10
CA LEU A 55 -6.87 15.65 7.56
C LEU A 55 -7.56 16.68 6.66
N LEU A 56 -7.74 16.41 5.36
CA LEU A 56 -8.49 17.29 4.47
C LEU A 56 -9.93 17.47 4.93
N PHE A 57 -10.59 16.43 5.43
CA PHE A 57 -11.96 16.55 5.97
C PHE A 57 -12.00 17.43 7.22
N ALA A 58 -11.03 17.28 8.13
CA ALA A 58 -10.91 18.16 9.28
C ALA A 58 -10.64 19.63 8.87
N PHE A 59 -9.88 19.84 7.80
CA PHE A 59 -9.60 21.16 7.28
C PHE A 59 -10.82 21.79 6.59
N LEU A 60 -11.62 21.00 5.89
CA LEU A 60 -12.90 21.47 5.32
C LEU A 60 -13.82 22.04 6.40
N GLY A 61 -13.92 21.37 7.57
CA GLY A 61 -14.67 21.90 8.71
C GLY A 61 -14.18 23.29 9.12
N ARG A 62 -12.86 23.48 9.23
CA ARG A 62 -12.28 24.80 9.56
C ARG A 62 -12.58 25.89 8.52
N ILE A 63 -12.59 25.53 7.23
CA ILE A 63 -12.98 26.49 6.18
C ILE A 63 -14.43 26.94 6.37
N VAL A 64 -15.33 26.01 6.70
CA VAL A 64 -16.74 26.36 6.98
C VAL A 64 -16.85 27.29 8.18
N ASP A 65 -16.11 27.05 9.27
CA ASP A 65 -16.07 27.92 10.44
C ASP A 65 -15.52 29.31 10.08
N TRP A 66 -14.50 29.41 9.25
CA TRP A 66 -13.98 30.71 8.79
C TRP A 66 -14.97 31.48 7.94
N LEU A 67 -15.70 30.80 7.05
CA LEU A 67 -16.73 31.40 6.22
C LEU A 67 -17.94 31.92 7.05
N ALA A 68 -18.21 31.26 8.18
CA ALA A 68 -19.24 31.71 9.12
C ALA A 68 -18.79 32.92 9.97
N ALA A 69 -17.49 33.05 10.24
CA ALA A 69 -16.93 34.10 11.11
C ALA A 69 -16.48 35.36 10.36
N VAL A 70 -16.09 35.24 9.07
CA VAL A 70 -15.48 36.32 8.29
C VAL A 70 -16.23 36.50 6.97
N GLN A 71 -16.40 37.76 6.53
CA GLN A 71 -16.99 38.03 5.22
C GLN A 71 -16.12 37.44 4.10
N PRO A 72 -16.72 36.80 3.07
CA PRO A 72 -15.96 36.12 2.01
C PRO A 72 -14.90 37.01 1.32
N ALA A 73 -15.15 38.31 1.20
CA ALA A 73 -14.21 39.26 0.62
C ALA A 73 -12.93 39.46 1.45
N GLN A 74 -12.99 39.22 2.76
CA GLN A 74 -11.87 39.38 3.69
C GLN A 74 -11.15 38.07 4.00
N LEU A 75 -11.70 36.94 3.57
CA LEU A 75 -11.15 35.59 3.86
C LEU A 75 -9.68 35.45 3.42
N TRP A 76 -9.36 36.00 2.24
CA TRP A 76 -8.01 35.96 1.71
C TRP A 76 -7.03 36.83 2.51
N GLN A 77 -7.47 37.96 3.03
CA GLN A 77 -6.64 38.85 3.84
C GLN A 77 -6.32 38.23 5.20
N VAL A 78 -7.28 37.54 5.82
CA VAL A 78 -7.16 36.95 7.15
C VAL A 78 -6.49 35.54 7.11
N HIS A 79 -6.89 34.69 6.16
CA HIS A 79 -6.46 33.29 6.11
C HIS A 79 -5.67 32.92 4.85
N GLY A 80 -5.29 33.89 4.01
CA GLY A 80 -4.64 33.66 2.72
C GLY A 80 -3.36 32.84 2.81
N ASN A 81 -2.53 33.04 3.84
CA ASN A 81 -1.32 32.24 4.05
C ASN A 81 -1.67 30.76 4.30
N THR A 82 -2.66 30.47 5.12
CA THR A 82 -3.09 29.09 5.41
C THR A 82 -3.70 28.42 4.18
N LEU A 83 -4.50 29.17 3.41
CA LEU A 83 -5.08 28.70 2.15
C LEU A 83 -3.99 28.41 1.09
N MET A 84 -2.96 29.25 1.03
CA MET A 84 -1.82 29.02 0.14
C MET A 84 -1.06 27.74 0.51
N TRP A 85 -0.78 27.53 1.81
CA TRP A 85 -0.13 26.30 2.27
C TRP A 85 -0.99 25.05 2.00
N LEU A 86 -2.32 25.17 2.13
CA LEU A 86 -3.22 24.09 1.73
C LEU A 86 -3.12 23.79 0.23
N GLY A 87 -3.10 24.82 -0.61
CA GLY A 87 -2.93 24.66 -2.05
C GLY A 87 -1.61 23.94 -2.41
N ILE A 88 -0.52 24.32 -1.74
CA ILE A 88 0.79 23.67 -1.91
C ILE A 88 0.71 22.19 -1.44
N ALA A 89 0.10 21.93 -0.30
CA ALA A 89 -0.08 20.58 0.23
C ALA A 89 -0.92 19.69 -0.71
N LEU A 90 -1.99 20.24 -1.30
CA LEU A 90 -2.81 19.56 -2.31
C LEU A 90 -1.99 19.23 -3.57
N ALA A 91 -1.21 20.18 -4.07
CA ALA A 91 -0.33 19.93 -5.22
C ALA A 91 0.73 18.87 -4.90
N ALA A 92 1.33 18.92 -3.70
CA ALA A 92 2.30 17.93 -3.24
C ALA A 92 1.68 16.54 -3.09
N SER A 93 0.42 16.43 -2.61
CA SER A 93 -0.27 15.15 -2.49
C SER A 93 -0.54 14.51 -3.86
N MET A 94 -0.85 15.30 -4.89
CA MET A 94 -0.99 14.78 -6.26
C MET A 94 0.32 14.18 -6.77
N VAL A 95 1.45 14.84 -6.52
CA VAL A 95 2.77 14.33 -6.90
C VAL A 95 3.09 13.05 -6.11
N LEU A 96 2.80 13.03 -4.81
CA LEU A 96 3.02 11.85 -3.96
C LEU A 96 2.18 10.66 -4.45
N THR A 97 0.90 10.87 -4.77
CA THR A 97 0.00 9.84 -5.31
C THR A 97 0.50 9.31 -6.66
N LEU A 98 0.98 10.20 -7.54
CA LEU A 98 1.57 9.79 -8.80
C LEU A 98 2.81 8.91 -8.59
N LEU A 99 3.74 9.32 -7.72
CA LEU A 99 4.95 8.55 -7.40
C LEU A 99 4.61 7.19 -6.78
N TRP A 100 3.65 7.16 -5.86
CA TRP A 100 3.13 5.91 -5.29
C TRP A 100 2.54 5.00 -6.36
N ALA A 101 1.72 5.52 -7.28
CA ALA A 101 1.14 4.77 -8.38
C ALA A 101 2.21 4.20 -9.32
N LEU A 102 3.23 5.00 -9.66
CA LEU A 102 4.36 4.55 -10.47
C LEU A 102 5.14 3.42 -9.79
N LEU A 103 5.44 3.55 -8.49
CA LEU A 103 6.11 2.50 -7.73
C LEU A 103 5.26 1.23 -7.65
N ARG A 104 3.97 1.37 -7.38
CA ARG A 104 3.03 0.24 -7.26
C ARG A 104 2.87 -0.51 -8.58
N PHE A 105 2.56 0.19 -9.66
CA PHE A 105 2.18 -0.44 -10.93
C PHE A 105 3.39 -0.79 -11.78
N ASN A 106 4.37 0.10 -11.93
CA ASN A 106 5.51 -0.14 -12.81
C ASN A 106 6.65 -0.90 -12.13
N THR A 107 6.81 -0.79 -10.80
CA THR A 107 7.91 -1.48 -10.09
C THR A 107 7.43 -2.79 -9.49
N MET A 108 6.35 -2.76 -8.68
CA MET A 108 5.98 -3.90 -7.86
C MET A 108 5.02 -4.87 -8.56
N ALA A 109 3.97 -4.39 -9.21
CA ALA A 109 2.90 -5.25 -9.73
C ALA A 109 3.39 -6.27 -10.77
N GLY A 110 4.33 -5.88 -11.63
CA GLY A 110 4.92 -6.75 -12.67
C GLY A 110 6.15 -7.50 -12.18
N ASN A 111 7.12 -6.79 -11.62
CA ASN A 111 8.44 -7.35 -11.32
C ASN A 111 8.44 -8.27 -10.10
N PHE A 112 7.59 -8.04 -9.09
CA PHE A 112 7.53 -8.88 -7.91
C PHE A 112 7.12 -10.33 -8.26
N PRO A 113 5.98 -10.60 -8.92
CA PRO A 113 5.62 -11.97 -9.26
C PRO A 113 6.59 -12.58 -10.28
N MET A 114 7.16 -11.78 -11.20
CA MET A 114 8.14 -12.28 -12.17
C MET A 114 9.44 -12.71 -11.48
N ARG A 115 9.91 -11.94 -10.49
CA ARG A 115 11.06 -12.31 -9.66
C ARG A 115 10.82 -13.62 -8.91
N LEU A 116 9.64 -13.81 -8.32
CA LEU A 116 9.29 -15.06 -7.64
C LEU A 116 9.23 -16.25 -8.60
N ARG A 117 8.60 -16.07 -9.78
CA ARG A 117 8.55 -17.09 -10.82
C ARG A 117 9.95 -17.52 -11.25
N TRP A 118 10.84 -16.56 -11.44
CA TRP A 118 12.24 -16.85 -11.78
C TRP A 118 12.95 -17.64 -10.68
N GLN A 119 12.79 -17.26 -9.41
CA GLN A 119 13.38 -17.96 -8.29
C GLN A 119 12.82 -19.38 -8.14
N PHE A 120 11.51 -19.58 -8.27
CA PHE A 120 10.86 -20.88 -8.23
C PHE A 120 11.28 -21.75 -9.43
N HIS A 121 11.37 -21.17 -10.62
CA HIS A 121 11.87 -21.88 -11.79
C HIS A 121 13.29 -22.41 -11.58
N ARG A 122 14.19 -21.59 -11.07
CA ARG A 122 15.56 -22.00 -10.76
C ARG A 122 15.63 -23.09 -9.68
N LEU A 123 14.73 -23.06 -8.70
CA LEU A 123 14.59 -24.13 -7.72
C LEU A 123 14.17 -25.45 -8.38
N LEU A 124 13.20 -25.39 -9.27
CA LEU A 124 12.72 -26.56 -10.01
C LEU A 124 13.82 -27.16 -10.89
N LEU A 125 14.62 -26.36 -11.56
CA LEU A 125 15.76 -26.87 -12.36
C LEU A 125 16.77 -27.71 -11.56
N GLY A 126 16.81 -27.51 -10.25
CA GLY A 126 17.65 -28.30 -9.34
C GLY A 126 17.00 -29.59 -8.81
N GLN A 127 15.76 -29.92 -9.20
CA GLN A 127 15.07 -31.11 -8.74
C GLN A 127 15.51 -32.37 -9.51
N SER A 128 15.36 -33.55 -8.88
CA SER A 128 15.68 -34.84 -9.49
C SER A 128 14.67 -35.22 -10.58
N MET A 129 15.07 -36.11 -11.49
CA MET A 129 14.18 -36.66 -12.50
C MET A 129 13.01 -37.45 -11.89
N SER A 130 13.21 -38.11 -10.75
CA SER A 130 12.15 -38.83 -10.03
C SER A 130 11.04 -37.86 -9.60
N PHE A 131 11.36 -36.64 -9.15
CA PHE A 131 10.36 -35.61 -8.82
C PHE A 131 9.44 -35.29 -10.01
N TYR A 132 10.00 -35.18 -11.21
CA TYR A 132 9.24 -34.88 -12.42
C TYR A 132 8.45 -36.10 -12.96
N GLN A 133 8.84 -37.31 -12.65
CA GLN A 133 8.07 -38.50 -12.99
C GLN A 133 6.82 -38.66 -12.11
N ASP A 134 6.91 -38.25 -10.84
CA ASP A 134 5.81 -38.34 -9.87
C ASP A 134 4.83 -37.18 -9.92
N GLU A 135 5.25 -36.04 -10.50
CA GLU A 135 4.42 -34.83 -10.55
C GLU A 135 3.96 -34.47 -11.98
N PHE A 136 2.69 -34.16 -12.12
CA PHE A 136 2.13 -33.72 -13.40
C PHE A 136 2.62 -32.31 -13.77
N ALA A 137 3.24 -32.14 -14.94
CA ALA A 137 3.84 -30.89 -15.39
C ALA A 137 2.89 -29.68 -15.34
N GLY A 138 1.61 -29.87 -15.69
CA GLY A 138 0.58 -28.85 -15.59
C GLY A 138 0.34 -28.39 -14.15
N ARG A 139 0.41 -29.29 -13.17
CA ARG A 139 0.27 -28.97 -11.74
C ARG A 139 1.44 -28.12 -11.24
N ILE A 140 2.68 -28.46 -11.62
CA ILE A 140 3.87 -27.68 -11.25
C ILE A 140 3.77 -26.25 -11.79
N SER A 141 3.44 -26.11 -13.07
CA SER A 141 3.29 -24.80 -13.73
C SER A 141 2.19 -23.96 -13.09
N ALA A 142 1.03 -24.57 -12.81
CA ALA A 142 -0.08 -23.89 -12.15
C ALA A 142 0.28 -23.42 -10.74
N LYS A 143 0.90 -24.28 -9.91
CA LYS A 143 1.38 -23.93 -8.57
C LYS A 143 2.36 -22.76 -8.60
N LEU A 144 3.35 -22.80 -9.50
CA LEU A 144 4.35 -21.73 -9.65
C LEU A 144 3.70 -20.39 -9.99
N MET A 145 2.79 -20.38 -10.96
CA MET A 145 2.12 -19.15 -11.41
C MET A 145 1.20 -18.58 -10.34
N GLN A 146 0.37 -19.43 -9.72
CA GLN A 146 -0.60 -19.03 -8.69
C GLN A 146 0.10 -18.57 -7.40
N THR A 147 1.10 -19.30 -6.91
CA THR A 147 1.85 -18.93 -5.70
C THR A 147 2.53 -17.57 -5.86
N SER A 148 3.13 -17.32 -7.03
CA SER A 148 3.79 -16.03 -7.28
C SER A 148 2.83 -14.84 -7.21
N LEU A 149 1.62 -15.02 -7.74
CA LEU A 149 0.57 -13.99 -7.70
C LEU A 149 0.00 -13.85 -6.29
N ALA A 150 -0.33 -14.96 -5.62
CA ALA A 150 -0.87 -14.94 -4.27
C ALA A 150 0.08 -14.25 -3.27
N VAL A 151 1.38 -14.53 -3.33
CA VAL A 151 2.39 -13.86 -2.49
C VAL A 151 2.43 -12.36 -2.77
N ARG A 152 2.43 -11.96 -4.06
CA ARG A 152 2.34 -10.54 -4.42
C ARG A 152 1.10 -9.91 -3.80
N ASP A 153 -0.07 -10.53 -3.96
CA ASP A 153 -1.34 -9.98 -3.51
C ASP A 153 -1.38 -9.84 -1.97
N VAL A 154 -0.89 -10.82 -1.22
CA VAL A 154 -0.78 -10.73 0.24
C VAL A 154 0.04 -9.50 0.66
N TRP A 155 1.18 -9.26 0.02
CA TRP A 155 2.03 -8.12 0.35
C TRP A 155 1.46 -6.78 -0.15
N MET A 156 0.86 -6.75 -1.35
CA MET A 156 0.23 -5.54 -1.88
C MET A 156 -1.00 -5.15 -1.06
N ILE A 157 -1.81 -6.11 -0.61
CA ILE A 157 -2.95 -5.84 0.26
C ILE A 157 -2.47 -5.43 1.66
N GLY A 158 -1.54 -6.18 2.26
CA GLY A 158 -1.08 -5.94 3.62
C GLY A 158 -0.27 -4.65 3.78
N ALA A 159 0.73 -4.44 2.93
CA ALA A 159 1.65 -3.30 3.04
C ALA A 159 1.10 -1.99 2.43
N ASP A 160 0.05 -2.04 1.66
CA ASP A 160 -0.51 -0.90 0.95
C ASP A 160 -1.94 -0.60 1.43
N ILE A 161 -2.91 -1.44 1.06
CA ILE A 161 -4.32 -1.18 1.35
C ILE A 161 -4.59 -1.19 2.87
N LEU A 162 -4.13 -2.23 3.58
CA LEU A 162 -4.40 -2.35 5.01
C LEU A 162 -3.78 -1.20 5.81
N ILE A 163 -2.54 -0.85 5.52
CA ILE A 163 -1.86 0.26 6.20
C ILE A 163 -2.51 1.61 5.87
N TYR A 164 -2.88 1.85 4.60
CA TYR A 164 -3.63 3.04 4.22
C TYR A 164 -4.92 3.15 5.04
N VAL A 165 -5.74 2.10 5.08
CA VAL A 165 -7.02 2.07 5.81
C VAL A 165 -6.80 2.31 7.29
N LEU A 166 -5.84 1.63 7.93
CA LEU A 166 -5.54 1.79 9.35
C LEU A 166 -5.12 3.23 9.68
N VAL A 167 -4.22 3.81 8.90
CA VAL A 167 -3.74 5.18 9.13
C VAL A 167 -4.85 6.20 8.85
N TYR A 168 -5.63 6.01 7.78
CA TYR A 168 -6.78 6.86 7.47
C TYR A 168 -7.77 6.91 8.63
N PHE A 169 -8.22 5.75 9.11
CA PHE A 169 -9.17 5.68 10.22
C PHE A 169 -8.57 6.19 11.54
N ALA A 170 -7.33 5.86 11.85
CA ALA A 170 -6.66 6.38 13.04
C ALA A 170 -6.58 7.91 13.03
N THR A 171 -6.23 8.50 11.89
CA THR A 171 -6.17 9.95 11.71
C THR A 171 -7.55 10.59 11.81
N LEU A 172 -8.57 9.97 11.19
CA LEU A 172 -9.95 10.45 11.25
C LEU A 172 -10.50 10.41 12.67
N ILE A 173 -10.28 9.31 13.41
CA ILE A 173 -10.66 9.19 14.83
C ILE A 173 -9.98 10.27 15.67
N GLY A 174 -8.67 10.48 15.47
CA GLY A 174 -7.93 11.53 16.17
C GLY A 174 -8.45 12.93 15.86
N ALA A 175 -8.82 13.22 14.62
CA ALA A 175 -9.41 14.47 14.22
C ALA A 175 -10.79 14.68 14.85
N LEU A 176 -11.69 13.68 14.80
CA LEU A 176 -13.03 13.76 15.40
C LEU A 176 -12.98 13.92 16.92
N ALA A 177 -12.08 13.21 17.61
CA ALA A 177 -11.89 13.32 19.05
C ALA A 177 -11.44 14.74 19.47
N GLY A 178 -10.73 15.44 18.60
CA GLY A 178 -10.34 16.84 18.81
C GLY A 178 -11.48 17.86 18.69
N PHE A 179 -12.59 17.48 18.03
CA PHE A 179 -13.79 18.34 17.92
C PHE A 179 -14.80 18.02 19.01
N ASP A 180 -15.32 16.80 19.04
CA ASP A 180 -16.26 16.29 20.05
C ASP A 180 -16.19 14.77 20.14
N ALA A 181 -15.87 14.26 21.34
CA ALA A 181 -15.78 12.83 21.59
C ALA A 181 -17.11 12.08 21.34
N TRP A 182 -18.26 12.73 21.43
CA TRP A 182 -19.57 12.14 21.15
C TRP A 182 -19.73 11.75 19.67
N LEU A 183 -19.06 12.44 18.75
CA LEU A 183 -19.07 12.09 17.32
C LEU A 183 -18.40 10.74 17.03
N LEU A 184 -17.57 10.25 17.94
CA LEU A 184 -16.94 8.93 17.79
C LEU A 184 -17.93 7.78 18.01
N VAL A 185 -18.98 7.98 18.82
CA VAL A 185 -19.92 6.89 19.17
C VAL A 185 -20.60 6.28 17.94
N PRO A 186 -21.32 7.05 17.09
CA PRO A 186 -21.94 6.49 15.90
C PRO A 186 -20.93 5.89 14.92
N PHE A 187 -19.76 6.50 14.81
CA PHE A 187 -18.69 6.01 13.94
C PHE A 187 -18.11 4.67 14.41
N LEU A 188 -17.83 4.52 15.71
CA LEU A 188 -17.33 3.28 16.28
C LEU A 188 -18.40 2.17 16.28
N CYS A 189 -19.67 2.52 16.50
CA CYS A 189 -20.78 1.58 16.36
C CYS A 189 -20.89 1.05 14.93
N TRP A 190 -20.79 1.95 13.93
CA TRP A 190 -20.80 1.53 12.52
C TRP A 190 -19.60 0.65 12.18
N LEU A 191 -18.40 1.02 12.60
CA LEU A 191 -17.18 0.23 12.38
C LEU A 191 -17.29 -1.15 13.04
N GLY A 192 -17.82 -1.21 14.28
CA GLY A 192 -18.06 -2.47 14.99
C GLY A 192 -19.04 -3.39 14.25
N LEU A 193 -20.18 -2.85 13.79
CA LEU A 193 -21.15 -3.57 12.97
C LEU A 193 -20.54 -4.06 11.64
N TYR A 194 -19.73 -3.23 11.01
CA TYR A 194 -19.04 -3.60 9.78
C TYR A 194 -18.08 -4.78 10.01
N LEU A 195 -17.25 -4.71 11.07
CA LEU A 195 -16.32 -5.80 11.41
C LEU A 195 -17.02 -7.11 11.76
N VAL A 196 -18.18 -7.05 12.44
CA VAL A 196 -19.00 -8.23 12.74
C VAL A 196 -19.67 -8.80 11.50
N SER A 197 -19.96 -7.98 10.48
CA SER A 197 -20.58 -8.42 9.21
C SER A 197 -19.58 -9.08 8.26
N LEU A 198 -18.28 -8.94 8.51
CA LEU A 198 -17.25 -9.65 7.74
C LEU A 198 -17.23 -11.12 8.16
N PRO A 199 -17.43 -12.09 7.24
CA PRO A 199 -17.44 -13.52 7.55
C PRO A 199 -16.06 -14.05 7.91
#